data_a2a3398c092421f9b51a7735b370d4c4
#
_entry.id   a2a3398c092421f9b51a7735b370d4c4
#
_cell.length_a   1.000
_cell.length_b   1.000
_cell.length_c   1.000
_cell.angle_alpha   90.00
_cell.angle_beta   90.00
_cell.angle_gamma   90.00
#
_symmetry.space_group_name_H-M   'P 1'
#
loop_
_entity.id
_entity.type
_entity.pdbx_description
1 polymer ?
#
loop_
_entity_poly.entity_id
_entity_poly.type
_entity_poly.pdbx_seq_one_letter_code
_entity_poly.pdbx_strand_id
1 'polypeptide(L)'
;MELVAELLQRPSPVPLDARVFLQVHAELMGPIYPFAGRWRTVSLHKGDGPTRWPLPPGGIQPLMDVLERDVLSRSPLLSEDDEKVFSYAAEVMCEFLALHPFREGNGRTAFIVANLIFMQNSMLPLTTYERRSDEMRYLAACEAGRLGKQYRPLAMLLMEWEDRAVAQWRASHE
;
A
#
# COMPACT_ATOMS: atom_id res chain seq x y z
N MET A 1 -12.43 -8.47 -3.49
CA MET A 1 -11.42 -8.97 -2.51
C MET A 1 -11.12 -10.46 -2.67
N GLU A 2 -11.58 -11.03 -3.74
CA GLU A 2 -11.36 -12.45 -4.09
C GLU A 2 -9.86 -12.75 -4.33
N LEU A 3 -9.16 -11.87 -5.05
CA LEU A 3 -7.72 -11.99 -5.32
C LEU A 3 -6.87 -12.08 -4.04
N VAL A 4 -7.11 -11.22 -3.05
CA VAL A 4 -6.33 -11.26 -1.80
C VAL A 4 -6.55 -12.58 -1.07
N ALA A 5 -7.80 -13.06 -1.01
CA ALA A 5 -8.11 -14.37 -0.44
C ALA A 5 -7.42 -15.51 -1.21
N GLU A 6 -7.41 -15.46 -2.54
CA GLU A 6 -6.70 -16.41 -3.40
C GLU A 6 -5.18 -16.39 -3.15
N LEU A 7 -4.59 -15.18 -3.08
CA LEU A 7 -3.15 -15.04 -2.82
C LEU A 7 -2.74 -15.59 -1.45
N LEU A 8 -3.60 -15.45 -0.44
CA LEU A 8 -3.34 -15.96 0.91
C LEU A 8 -3.57 -17.48 1.05
N GLN A 9 -4.35 -18.08 0.15
CA GLN A 9 -4.56 -19.54 0.12
C GLN A 9 -3.42 -20.30 -0.58
N ARG A 10 -2.47 -19.61 -1.19
CA ARG A 10 -1.32 -20.25 -1.83
C ARG A 10 -0.45 -20.96 -0.78
N PRO A 11 0.16 -22.09 -1.13
CA PRO A 11 0.97 -22.89 -0.21
C PRO A 11 2.26 -22.17 0.24
N SER A 12 2.63 -21.09 -0.43
CA SER A 12 3.78 -20.24 -0.09
C SER A 12 3.39 -18.77 -0.15
N PRO A 13 3.97 -17.92 0.71
CA PRO A 13 3.77 -16.49 0.67
C PRO A 13 4.09 -15.91 -0.70
N VAL A 14 3.30 -14.94 -1.13
CA VAL A 14 3.39 -14.35 -2.46
C VAL A 14 4.39 -13.19 -2.46
N PRO A 15 5.45 -13.23 -3.28
CA PRO A 15 6.31 -12.09 -3.45
C PRO A 15 5.54 -10.92 -4.10
N LEU A 16 5.83 -9.71 -3.66
CA LEU A 16 5.27 -8.51 -4.26
C LEU A 16 6.06 -8.16 -5.52
N ASP A 17 5.34 -7.93 -6.59
CA ASP A 17 5.86 -7.39 -7.85
C ASP A 17 4.84 -6.42 -8.46
N ALA A 18 5.17 -5.77 -9.57
CA ALA A 18 4.28 -4.84 -10.27
C ALA A 18 2.95 -5.50 -10.68
N ARG A 19 2.94 -6.80 -10.93
CA ARG A 19 1.72 -7.55 -11.33
C ARG A 19 0.71 -7.63 -10.19
N VAL A 20 1.19 -7.80 -8.95
CA VAL A 20 0.31 -7.79 -7.77
C VAL A 20 -0.41 -6.45 -7.67
N PHE A 21 0.29 -5.33 -7.84
CA PHE A 21 -0.34 -4.01 -7.82
C PHE A 21 -1.34 -3.81 -8.96
N LEU A 22 -1.01 -4.27 -10.18
CA LEU A 22 -1.93 -4.21 -11.32
C LEU A 22 -3.19 -5.05 -11.08
N GLN A 23 -3.06 -6.25 -10.54
CA GLN A 23 -4.18 -7.15 -10.25
C GLN A 23 -5.07 -6.60 -9.14
N VAL A 24 -4.48 -6.16 -8.01
CA VAL A 24 -5.23 -5.52 -6.92
C VAL A 24 -5.99 -4.29 -7.42
N HIS A 25 -5.33 -3.45 -8.22
CA HIS A 25 -5.99 -2.28 -8.79
C HIS A 25 -7.09 -2.65 -9.79
N ALA A 26 -6.90 -3.69 -10.61
CA ALA A 26 -7.90 -4.17 -11.56
C ALA A 26 -9.16 -4.65 -10.84
N GLU A 27 -9.01 -5.45 -9.77
CA GLU A 27 -10.13 -5.96 -8.99
C GLU A 27 -10.86 -4.82 -8.26
N LEU A 28 -10.09 -3.92 -7.62
CA LEU A 28 -10.64 -2.82 -6.83
C LEU A 28 -11.39 -1.78 -7.67
N MET A 29 -10.83 -1.43 -8.82
CA MET A 29 -11.28 -0.30 -9.63
C MET A 29 -12.02 -0.72 -10.90
N GLY A 30 -11.95 -1.99 -11.28
CA GLY A 30 -12.58 -2.53 -12.49
C GLY A 30 -14.08 -2.24 -12.62
N PRO A 31 -14.87 -2.37 -11.55
CA PRO A 31 -16.29 -2.02 -11.59
C PRO A 31 -16.59 -0.54 -11.84
N ILE A 32 -15.59 0.35 -11.66
CA ILE A 32 -15.76 1.82 -11.69
C ILE A 32 -15.11 2.45 -12.92
N TYR A 33 -13.91 1.95 -13.30
CA TYR A 33 -13.08 2.62 -14.29
C TYR A 33 -12.55 1.68 -15.38
N PRO A 34 -12.64 2.06 -16.67
CA PRO A 34 -12.12 1.27 -17.78
C PRO A 34 -10.58 1.20 -17.86
N PHE A 35 -9.88 2.05 -17.11
CA PHE A 35 -8.42 2.05 -17.01
C PHE A 35 -7.89 1.22 -15.83
N ALA A 36 -8.75 0.51 -15.09
CA ALA A 36 -8.34 -0.34 -13.98
C ALA A 36 -7.29 -1.37 -14.42
N GLY A 37 -6.31 -1.63 -13.57
CA GLY A 37 -5.19 -2.54 -13.86
C GLY A 37 -4.22 -2.04 -14.92
N ARG A 38 -4.18 -0.73 -15.20
CA ARG A 38 -3.25 -0.14 -16.16
C ARG A 38 -2.52 1.05 -15.56
N TRP A 39 -1.22 1.15 -15.84
CA TRP A 39 -0.45 2.33 -15.47
C TRP A 39 -0.99 3.58 -16.15
N ARG A 40 -0.91 4.71 -15.46
CA ARG A 40 -1.30 6.00 -16.05
C ARG A 40 -0.41 6.38 -17.21
N THR A 41 -1.01 7.06 -18.16
CA THR A 41 -0.35 7.64 -19.34
C THR A 41 -0.43 9.17 -19.33
N VAL A 42 -0.78 9.76 -18.19
CA VAL A 42 -0.96 11.20 -17.99
C VAL A 42 -0.25 11.67 -16.74
N SER A 43 0.14 12.94 -16.71
CA SER A 43 0.57 13.59 -15.47
C SER A 43 -0.61 13.82 -14.56
N LEU A 44 -0.36 13.78 -13.24
CA LEU A 44 -1.40 14.01 -12.23
C LEU A 44 -1.04 15.20 -11.33
N HIS A 45 -2.06 15.77 -10.73
CA HIS A 45 -1.94 16.78 -9.69
C HIS A 45 -3.06 16.62 -8.66
N LYS A 46 -2.81 16.99 -7.43
CA LYS A 46 -3.79 16.92 -6.35
C LYS A 46 -4.49 18.27 -6.20
N GLY A 47 -5.72 18.37 -6.74
CA GLY A 47 -6.49 19.60 -6.68
C GLY A 47 -5.70 20.81 -7.19
N ASP A 48 -5.87 21.96 -6.56
CA ASP A 48 -5.12 23.19 -6.85
C ASP A 48 -3.79 23.29 -6.08
N GLY A 49 -3.48 22.29 -5.25
CA GLY A 49 -2.28 22.23 -4.42
C GLY A 49 -0.99 22.05 -5.22
N PRO A 50 0.17 22.14 -4.55
CA PRO A 50 1.49 22.04 -5.21
C PRO A 50 1.87 20.60 -5.59
N THR A 51 1.18 19.60 -5.07
CA THR A 51 1.56 18.19 -5.30
C THR A 51 1.33 17.77 -6.73
N ARG A 52 2.39 17.32 -7.37
CA ARG A 52 2.42 16.90 -8.78
C ARG A 52 3.08 15.54 -8.94
N TRP A 53 2.57 14.75 -9.88
CA TRP A 53 3.17 13.52 -10.35
C TRP A 53 3.29 13.60 -11.88
N PRO A 54 4.37 14.18 -12.40
CA PRO A 54 4.59 14.25 -13.83
C PRO A 54 4.67 12.84 -14.43
N LEU A 55 4.24 12.69 -15.68
CA LEU A 55 4.51 11.45 -16.40
C LEU A 55 5.97 11.47 -16.85
N PRO A 56 6.79 10.51 -16.43
CA PRO A 56 8.18 10.47 -16.82
C PRO A 56 8.35 10.05 -18.30
N PRO A 57 9.45 10.42 -18.95
CA PRO A 57 9.85 9.80 -20.20
C PRO A 57 9.91 8.28 -20.07
N GLY A 58 9.31 7.56 -21.01
CA GLY A 58 9.20 6.09 -20.95
C GLY A 58 8.02 5.56 -20.12
N GLY A 59 7.20 6.44 -19.55
CA GLY A 59 6.01 6.05 -18.78
C GLY A 59 6.32 5.57 -17.35
N ILE A 60 5.39 4.84 -16.78
CA ILE A 60 5.45 4.41 -15.36
C ILE A 60 6.28 3.12 -15.18
N GLN A 61 6.33 2.24 -16.17
CA GLN A 61 6.97 0.93 -16.01
C GLN A 61 8.43 1.02 -15.52
N PRO A 62 9.30 1.88 -16.06
CA PRO A 62 10.68 1.98 -15.57
C PRO A 62 10.78 2.36 -14.09
N LEU A 63 9.85 3.17 -13.58
CA LEU A 63 9.81 3.51 -12.15
C LEU A 63 9.36 2.33 -11.31
N MET A 64 8.42 1.52 -11.80
CA MET A 64 8.00 0.30 -11.10
C MET A 64 9.13 -0.74 -11.09
N ASP A 65 9.92 -0.86 -12.15
CA ASP A 65 11.10 -1.73 -12.20
C ASP A 65 12.14 -1.32 -11.13
N VAL A 66 12.32 -0.01 -10.90
CA VAL A 66 13.16 0.50 -9.81
C VAL A 66 12.57 0.13 -8.44
N LEU A 67 11.27 0.32 -8.24
CA LEU A 67 10.59 -0.07 -7.01
C LEU A 67 10.73 -1.57 -6.73
N GLU A 68 10.56 -2.41 -7.75
CA GLU A 68 10.74 -3.85 -7.64
C GLU A 68 12.16 -4.21 -7.18
N ARG A 69 13.16 -3.64 -7.84
CA ARG A 69 14.57 -3.92 -7.52
C ARG A 69 14.96 -3.45 -6.12
N ASP A 70 14.57 -2.23 -5.75
CA ASP A 70 15.12 -1.55 -4.57
C ASP A 70 14.29 -1.82 -3.30
N VAL A 71 13.00 -2.11 -3.43
CA VAL A 71 12.09 -2.29 -2.31
C VAL A 71 11.43 -3.66 -2.31
N LEU A 72 10.76 -4.04 -3.41
CA LEU A 72 9.94 -5.25 -3.45
C LEU A 72 10.78 -6.53 -3.55
N SER A 73 12.05 -6.47 -3.95
CA SER A 73 12.98 -7.61 -3.97
C SER A 73 13.17 -8.27 -2.59
N ARG A 74 12.80 -7.58 -1.50
CA ARG A 74 12.78 -8.13 -0.14
C ARG A 74 11.51 -8.94 0.19
N SER A 75 10.53 -8.92 -0.71
CA SER A 75 9.26 -9.65 -0.53
C SER A 75 9.41 -11.12 -0.98
N PRO A 76 8.75 -12.08 -0.32
CA PRO A 76 7.93 -11.89 0.88
C PRO A 76 8.79 -11.65 2.12
N LEU A 77 8.57 -10.54 2.82
CA LEU A 77 9.21 -10.31 4.11
C LEU A 77 8.38 -11.03 5.18
N LEU A 78 8.94 -12.10 5.75
CA LEU A 78 8.38 -12.83 6.86
C LEU A 78 9.25 -12.58 8.09
N SER A 79 8.65 -12.17 9.20
CA SER A 79 9.39 -11.83 10.42
C SER A 79 8.54 -12.06 11.66
N GLU A 80 9.17 -12.57 12.72
CA GLU A 80 8.58 -12.58 14.05
C GLU A 80 8.67 -11.22 14.77
N ASP A 81 9.39 -10.27 14.16
CA ASP A 81 9.54 -8.90 14.64
C ASP A 81 8.51 -8.01 13.91
N ASP A 82 7.42 -7.71 14.57
CA ASP A 82 6.31 -6.91 14.03
C ASP A 82 6.78 -5.52 13.58
N GLU A 83 7.73 -4.90 14.29
CA GLU A 83 8.25 -3.57 13.90
C GLU A 83 8.90 -3.61 12.52
N LYS A 84 9.58 -4.70 12.17
CA LYS A 84 10.14 -4.88 10.82
C LYS A 84 9.04 -5.01 9.76
N VAL A 85 7.96 -5.74 10.07
CA VAL A 85 6.82 -5.90 9.15
C VAL A 85 6.15 -4.55 8.89
N PHE A 86 5.87 -3.78 9.95
CA PHE A 86 5.27 -2.44 9.80
C PHE A 86 6.19 -1.47 9.07
N SER A 87 7.49 -1.49 9.36
CA SER A 87 8.47 -0.64 8.69
C SER A 87 8.55 -0.94 7.19
N TYR A 88 8.55 -2.22 6.83
CA TYR A 88 8.54 -2.63 5.43
C TYR A 88 7.24 -2.25 4.72
N ALA A 89 6.09 -2.49 5.34
CA ALA A 89 4.80 -2.11 4.77
C ALA A 89 4.70 -0.59 4.56
N ALA A 90 5.16 0.21 5.52
CA ALA A 90 5.20 1.66 5.41
C ALA A 90 6.11 2.14 4.28
N GLU A 91 7.29 1.54 4.11
CA GLU A 91 8.20 1.83 3.00
C GLU A 91 7.56 1.51 1.66
N VAL A 92 7.00 0.29 1.49
CA VAL A 92 6.28 -0.10 0.26
C VAL A 92 5.17 0.88 -0.07
N MET A 93 4.34 1.25 0.92
CA MET A 93 3.25 2.21 0.73
C MET A 93 3.77 3.58 0.30
N CYS A 94 4.76 4.13 1.00
CA CYS A 94 5.30 5.46 0.72
C CYS A 94 5.95 5.54 -0.65
N GLU A 95 6.77 4.56 -1.01
CA GLU A 95 7.44 4.52 -2.31
C GLU A 95 6.43 4.36 -3.46
N PHE A 96 5.47 3.47 -3.31
CA PHE A 96 4.39 3.32 -4.28
C PHE A 96 3.57 4.61 -4.43
N LEU A 97 3.21 5.27 -3.32
CA LEU A 97 2.47 6.53 -3.35
C LEU A 97 3.31 7.70 -3.89
N ALA A 98 4.64 7.66 -3.74
CA ALA A 98 5.53 8.63 -4.37
C ALA A 98 5.51 8.51 -5.90
N LEU A 99 5.48 7.31 -6.45
CA LEU A 99 5.36 7.05 -7.89
C LEU A 99 3.97 7.42 -8.42
N HIS A 100 2.93 7.18 -7.62
CA HIS A 100 1.52 7.40 -7.98
C HIS A 100 1.16 6.79 -9.34
N PRO A 101 1.35 5.46 -9.52
CA PRO A 101 1.41 4.86 -10.85
C PRO A 101 0.05 4.75 -11.55
N PHE A 102 -1.06 4.83 -10.82
CA PHE A 102 -2.40 4.76 -11.38
C PHE A 102 -3.05 6.14 -11.51
N ARG A 103 -4.00 6.23 -12.41
CA ARG A 103 -4.77 7.47 -12.62
C ARG A 103 -5.66 7.82 -11.42
N GLU A 104 -6.18 6.81 -10.72
CA GLU A 104 -7.01 6.90 -9.52
C GLU A 104 -6.76 5.65 -8.66
N GLY A 105 -7.15 5.63 -7.38
CA GLY A 105 -7.13 4.43 -6.54
C GLY A 105 -5.77 4.07 -5.93
N ASN A 106 -4.72 4.89 -6.08
CA ASN A 106 -3.38 4.57 -5.57
C ASN A 106 -3.37 4.32 -4.05
N GLY A 107 -4.04 5.17 -3.26
CA GLY A 107 -4.11 5.02 -1.80
C GLY A 107 -4.78 3.71 -1.39
N ARG A 108 -5.90 3.37 -2.03
CA ARG A 108 -6.63 2.12 -1.77
C ARG A 108 -5.82 0.88 -2.14
N THR A 109 -5.14 0.92 -3.29
CA THR A 109 -4.24 -0.15 -3.72
C THR A 109 -3.09 -0.34 -2.74
N ALA A 110 -2.41 0.74 -2.33
CA ALA A 110 -1.34 0.69 -1.35
C ALA A 110 -1.80 0.06 -0.03
N PHE A 111 -2.99 0.43 0.44
CA PHE A 111 -3.56 -0.10 1.68
C PHE A 111 -3.87 -1.59 1.60
N ILE A 112 -4.42 -2.07 0.47
CA ILE A 112 -4.67 -3.50 0.26
C ILE A 112 -3.36 -4.29 0.18
N VAL A 113 -2.34 -3.76 -0.48
CA VAL A 113 -1.02 -4.41 -0.55
C VAL A 113 -0.35 -4.45 0.84
N ALA A 114 -0.48 -3.40 1.67
CA ALA A 114 -0.02 -3.45 3.05
C ALA A 114 -0.74 -4.53 3.87
N ASN A 115 -2.06 -4.65 3.71
CA ASN A 115 -2.82 -5.74 4.35
C ASN A 115 -2.36 -7.12 3.89
N LEU A 116 -1.99 -7.30 2.62
CA LEU A 116 -1.41 -8.57 2.16
C LEU A 116 -0.10 -8.88 2.89
N ILE A 117 0.77 -7.88 3.10
CA ILE A 117 2.01 -8.04 3.89
C ILE A 117 1.67 -8.48 5.32
N PHE A 118 0.73 -7.82 5.99
CA PHE A 118 0.33 -8.15 7.36
C PHE A 118 -0.25 -9.55 7.47
N MET A 119 -1.18 -9.90 6.61
CA MET A 119 -1.83 -11.22 6.64
C MET A 119 -0.86 -12.35 6.33
N GLN A 120 0.16 -12.15 5.50
CA GLN A 120 1.24 -13.12 5.27
C GLN A 120 2.14 -13.31 6.51
N ASN A 121 2.13 -12.37 7.45
CA ASN A 121 2.80 -12.45 8.75
C ASN A 121 1.85 -12.83 9.89
N SER A 122 0.68 -13.39 9.58
CA SER A 122 -0.34 -13.81 10.56
C SER A 122 -0.91 -12.66 11.40
N MET A 123 -0.78 -11.42 10.92
CA MET A 123 -1.37 -10.23 11.54
C MET A 123 -2.78 -9.99 11.00
N LEU A 124 -3.60 -9.27 11.76
CA LEU A 124 -4.94 -8.90 11.31
C LEU A 124 -4.89 -7.84 10.20
N PRO A 125 -5.82 -7.90 9.23
CA PRO A 125 -5.93 -6.83 8.25
C PRO A 125 -6.40 -5.54 8.92
N LEU A 126 -5.81 -4.43 8.52
CA LEU A 126 -6.23 -3.11 8.98
C LEU A 126 -7.59 -2.75 8.37
N THR A 127 -8.63 -2.78 9.18
CA THR A 127 -10.00 -2.44 8.79
C THR A 127 -10.46 -1.10 9.39
N THR A 128 -9.73 -0.62 10.39
CA THR A 128 -10.12 0.50 11.25
C THR A 128 -9.41 1.81 10.92
N TYR A 129 -9.43 2.19 9.66
CA TYR A 129 -9.10 3.55 9.27
C TYR A 129 -10.26 4.49 9.65
N GLU A 130 -10.14 5.18 10.77
CA GLU A 130 -11.08 6.23 11.14
C GLU A 130 -10.76 7.52 10.37
N ARG A 131 -11.39 7.68 9.22
CA ARG A 131 -11.14 8.76 8.27
C ARG A 131 -11.11 10.16 8.91
N ARG A 132 -11.90 10.40 9.97
CA ARG A 132 -11.99 11.73 10.60
C ARG A 132 -10.81 12.05 11.52
N SER A 133 -10.33 11.07 12.29
CA SER A 133 -9.25 11.28 13.27
C SER A 133 -7.87 11.05 12.67
N ASP A 134 -7.75 10.14 11.71
CA ASP A 134 -6.47 9.64 11.22
C ASP A 134 -6.06 10.25 9.87
N GLU A 135 -6.99 10.85 9.12
CA GLU A 135 -6.71 11.31 7.75
C GLU A 135 -5.52 12.29 7.68
N MET A 136 -5.50 13.28 8.56
CA MET A 136 -4.41 14.27 8.56
C MET A 136 -3.08 13.66 8.97
N ARG A 137 -3.07 12.76 9.96
CA ARG A 137 -1.87 12.04 10.41
C ARG A 137 -1.34 11.12 9.30
N TYR A 138 -2.24 10.40 8.65
CA TYR A 138 -1.92 9.52 7.53
C TYR A 138 -1.32 10.30 6.35
N LEU A 139 -1.97 11.39 5.93
CA LEU A 139 -1.46 12.22 4.85
C LEU A 139 -0.10 12.82 5.16
N ALA A 140 0.10 13.32 6.40
CA ALA A 140 1.40 13.85 6.83
C ALA A 140 2.48 12.77 6.86
N ALA A 141 2.16 11.56 7.33
CA ALA A 141 3.10 10.43 7.35
C ALA A 141 3.48 9.97 5.94
N CYS A 142 2.51 9.87 5.02
CA CYS A 142 2.77 9.56 3.61
C CYS A 142 3.63 10.64 2.94
N GLU A 143 3.40 11.92 3.24
CA GLU A 143 4.17 13.02 2.69
C GLU A 143 5.61 13.02 3.22
N ALA A 144 5.83 12.74 4.50
CA ALA A 144 7.15 12.58 5.10
C ALA A 144 7.93 11.43 4.43
N GLY A 145 7.28 10.31 4.15
CA GLY A 145 7.86 9.18 3.40
C GLY A 145 8.18 9.57 1.97
N ARG A 146 7.23 10.18 1.27
CA ARG A 146 7.36 10.56 -0.14
C ARG A 146 8.49 11.56 -0.40
N LEU A 147 8.63 12.58 0.45
CA LEU A 147 9.61 13.66 0.26
C LEU A 147 10.95 13.39 0.93
N GLY A 148 10.93 12.78 2.12
CA GLY A 148 12.10 12.65 2.97
C GLY A 148 12.56 11.22 3.23
N LYS A 149 11.94 10.20 2.63
CA LYS A 149 12.19 8.78 2.94
C LYS A 149 12.03 8.45 4.43
N GLN A 150 11.16 9.19 5.12
CA GLN A 150 10.88 9.01 6.54
C GLN A 150 9.67 8.09 6.70
N TYR A 151 9.88 6.79 6.73
CA TYR A 151 8.78 5.80 6.78
C TYR A 151 8.26 5.54 8.18
N ARG A 152 9.06 5.83 9.22
CA ARG A 152 8.70 5.58 10.62
C ARG A 152 7.37 6.20 11.04
N PRO A 153 7.02 7.45 10.68
CA PRO A 153 5.71 8.01 11.04
C PRO A 153 4.54 7.18 10.54
N LEU A 154 4.62 6.63 9.32
CA LEU A 154 3.60 5.75 8.79
C LEU A 154 3.62 4.38 9.47
N ALA A 155 4.79 3.80 9.70
CA ALA A 155 4.92 2.53 10.41
C ALA A 155 4.26 2.57 11.80
N MET A 156 4.52 3.63 12.58
CA MET A 156 3.89 3.81 13.90
C MET A 156 2.36 3.96 13.81
N LEU A 157 1.86 4.63 12.80
CA LEU A 157 0.42 4.78 12.59
C LEU A 157 -0.23 3.44 12.21
N LEU A 158 0.43 2.64 11.38
CA LEU A 158 -0.03 1.29 11.01
C LEU A 158 -0.06 0.35 12.21
N MET A 159 0.95 0.41 13.11
CA MET A 159 0.96 -0.32 14.38
C MET A 159 -0.23 0.07 15.26
N GLU A 160 -0.47 1.37 15.44
CA GLU A 160 -1.61 1.87 16.21
C GLU A 160 -2.97 1.38 15.64
N TRP A 161 -3.07 1.28 14.34
CA TRP A 161 -4.28 0.77 13.69
C TRP A 161 -4.45 -0.74 13.88
N GLU A 162 -3.36 -1.49 13.84
CA GLU A 162 -3.38 -2.93 14.12
C GLU A 162 -3.77 -3.21 15.57
N ASP A 163 -3.19 -2.50 16.53
CA ASP A 163 -3.57 -2.59 17.95
C ASP A 163 -5.08 -2.38 18.13
N ARG A 164 -5.66 -1.38 17.44
CA ARG A 164 -7.11 -1.13 17.45
C ARG A 164 -7.89 -2.28 16.82
N ALA A 165 -7.41 -2.85 15.71
CA ALA A 165 -8.05 -3.99 15.06
C ALA A 165 -8.06 -5.23 15.97
N VAL A 166 -6.94 -5.51 16.65
CA VAL A 166 -6.81 -6.60 17.63
C VAL A 166 -7.76 -6.40 18.81
N ALA A 167 -7.82 -5.17 19.36
CA ALA A 167 -8.70 -4.86 20.48
C ALA A 167 -10.19 -5.05 20.10
N GLN A 168 -10.59 -4.61 18.90
CA GLN A 168 -11.95 -4.80 18.40
C GLN A 168 -12.27 -6.28 18.15
N TRP A 169 -11.33 -7.02 17.58
CA TRP A 169 -11.50 -8.44 17.33
C TRP A 169 -11.71 -9.21 18.65
N ARG A 170 -10.89 -8.95 19.67
CA ARG A 170 -11.03 -9.55 21.01
C ARG A 170 -12.39 -9.25 21.62
N ALA A 171 -12.80 -7.98 21.63
CA ALA A 171 -14.09 -7.56 22.18
C ALA A 171 -15.31 -8.16 21.47
N SER A 172 -15.16 -8.65 20.23
CA SER A 172 -16.24 -9.30 19.47
C SER A 172 -16.27 -10.82 19.63
N HIS A 173 -15.26 -11.43 20.29
CA HIS A 173 -15.14 -12.89 20.47
C HIS A 173 -15.08 -13.31 21.95
N GLU A 174 -15.22 -12.36 22.89
CA GLU A 174 -15.52 -12.56 24.31
C GLU A 174 -17.04 -12.50 24.57
#